data_b0c8f0f87a1a5cee4f2160cc8b4ab730
#
_entry.id   b0c8f0f87a1a5cee4f2160cc8b4ab730
#
_cell.length_a   1.000
_cell.length_b   1.000
_cell.length_c   1.000
_cell.angle_alpha   90.00
_cell.angle_beta   90.00
_cell.angle_gamma   90.00
#
_symmetry.space_group_name_H-M   'P 1'
#
loop_
_entity.id
_entity.type
_entity.pdbx_description
1 polymer ?
#
loop_
_entity_poly.entity_id
_entity_poly.type
_entity_poly.pdbx_seq_one_letter_code
_entity_poly.pdbx_strand_id
1 'polypeptide(L)'
;MVDFIGVYDKVTRPSMCKEIIDFFEDNKDLQFRGRTSFSGNVIVEPKVKDSKDITLSFIDGTVPSTILTRILTSYTPLYIDTFRSTHIVDEFSVEMGYNLQRYNPGQGYHFLHCENYGRGMERVLAWTLYLNTVTDGGGTYYPEYEKIIDAVEAVSYTHLTLPTISRV
;
A
#
# COMPACT_ATOMS: atom_id res chain seq x y z
N MET A 1 -2.91 -21.84 10.65
CA MET A 1 -3.91 -20.76 10.43
C MET A 1 -3.58 -20.12 9.09
N VAL A 2 -4.57 -19.82 8.25
CA VAL A 2 -4.33 -19.11 6.97
C VAL A 2 -4.14 -17.64 7.29
N ASP A 3 -3.07 -17.02 6.78
CA ASP A 3 -2.73 -15.62 7.10
C ASP A 3 -3.39 -14.58 6.18
N PHE A 4 -4.05 -15.03 5.12
CA PHE A 4 -4.71 -14.17 4.12
C PHE A 4 -3.80 -13.06 3.54
N ILE A 5 -2.50 -13.30 3.50
CA ILE A 5 -1.51 -12.39 2.91
C ILE A 5 -0.97 -13.04 1.64
N GLY A 6 -1.37 -12.53 0.49
CA GLY A 6 -0.83 -12.92 -0.81
C GLY A 6 0.40 -12.08 -1.14
N VAL A 7 1.55 -12.69 -1.32
CA VAL A 7 2.81 -12.01 -1.70
C VAL A 7 3.20 -12.43 -3.10
N TYR A 8 3.52 -11.46 -3.94
CA TYR A 8 3.83 -11.66 -5.36
C TYR A 8 5.15 -10.97 -5.69
N ASP A 9 6.11 -11.76 -6.15
CA ASP A 9 7.43 -11.26 -6.54
C ASP A 9 7.44 -10.79 -8.01
N LYS A 10 8.27 -9.79 -8.28
CA LYS A 10 8.54 -9.32 -9.64
C LYS A 10 7.27 -8.97 -10.43
N VAL A 11 6.29 -8.37 -9.75
CA VAL A 11 5.00 -8.00 -10.37
C VAL A 11 5.14 -6.95 -11.48
N THR A 12 6.29 -6.28 -11.54
CA THR A 12 6.63 -5.30 -12.57
C THR A 12 8.14 -5.29 -12.82
N ARG A 13 8.59 -4.48 -13.77
CA ARG A 13 10.02 -4.31 -14.07
C ARG A 13 10.62 -3.21 -13.19
N PRO A 14 11.91 -3.31 -12.80
CA PRO A 14 12.60 -2.25 -12.06
C PRO A 14 12.51 -0.87 -12.73
N SER A 15 12.53 -0.82 -14.07
CA SER A 15 12.35 0.44 -14.81
C SER A 15 11.00 1.10 -14.52
N MET A 16 9.92 0.33 -14.34
CA MET A 16 8.60 0.86 -14.02
C MET A 16 8.52 1.33 -12.56
N CYS A 17 9.18 0.65 -11.64
CA CYS A 17 9.33 1.15 -10.27
C CYS A 17 10.05 2.50 -10.27
N LYS A 18 11.14 2.60 -11.05
CA LYS A 18 11.88 3.85 -11.21
C LYS A 18 11.01 4.96 -11.82
N GLU A 19 10.21 4.70 -12.84
CA GLU A 19 9.30 5.68 -13.43
C GLU A 19 8.31 6.25 -12.40
N ILE A 20 7.79 5.41 -11.49
CA ILE A 20 6.91 5.86 -10.41
C ILE A 20 7.67 6.71 -9.39
N ILE A 21 8.90 6.32 -9.05
CA ILE A 21 9.77 7.10 -8.14
C ILE A 21 10.10 8.45 -8.77
N ASP A 22 10.55 8.47 -10.05
CA ASP A 22 10.88 9.69 -10.76
C ASP A 22 9.67 10.65 -10.80
N PHE A 23 8.49 10.13 -11.11
CA PHE A 23 7.25 10.92 -11.05
C PHE A 23 7.05 11.54 -9.66
N PHE A 24 7.25 10.78 -8.59
CA PHE A 24 7.09 11.29 -7.23
C PHE A 24 8.09 12.41 -6.94
N GLU A 25 9.36 12.24 -7.33
CA GLU A 25 10.41 13.22 -7.05
C GLU A 25 10.31 14.49 -7.91
N ASP A 26 9.79 14.38 -9.14
CA ASP A 26 9.62 15.51 -10.05
C ASP A 26 8.39 16.37 -9.73
N ASN A 27 7.37 15.80 -9.06
CA ASN A 27 6.13 16.50 -8.74
C ASN A 27 6.07 16.91 -7.25
N LYS A 28 7.02 17.75 -6.82
CA LYS A 28 7.13 18.19 -5.41
C LYS A 28 5.95 19.03 -4.94
N ASP A 29 5.30 19.73 -5.84
CA ASP A 29 4.11 20.54 -5.61
C ASP A 29 2.87 19.70 -5.29
N LEU A 30 2.83 18.43 -5.72
CA LEU A 30 1.78 17.48 -5.38
C LEU A 30 2.03 16.76 -4.04
N GLN A 31 3.26 16.88 -3.49
CA GLN A 31 3.62 16.20 -2.26
C GLN A 31 3.03 16.90 -1.04
N PHE A 32 2.47 16.11 -0.14
CA PHE A 32 1.99 16.56 1.16
C PHE A 32 2.49 15.65 2.28
N ARG A 33 2.43 16.12 3.52
CA ARG A 33 2.75 15.30 4.69
C ARG A 33 1.74 14.17 4.85
N GLY A 34 2.23 12.99 5.20
CA GLY A 34 1.41 11.83 5.47
C GLY A 34 0.28 12.15 6.44
N ARG A 35 -0.91 11.65 6.12
CA ARG A 35 -2.14 11.86 6.88
C ARG A 35 -2.58 10.55 7.48
N THR A 36 -3.20 10.62 8.63
CA THR A 36 -3.90 9.50 9.27
C THR A 36 -5.28 9.95 9.72
N SER A 37 -6.14 9.00 10.05
CA SER A 37 -7.47 9.30 10.57
C SER A 37 -7.52 8.95 12.05
N PHE A 38 -8.02 9.86 12.86
CA PHE A 38 -8.27 9.66 14.30
C PHE A 38 -9.65 10.16 14.67
N SER A 39 -10.48 9.29 15.22
CA SER A 39 -11.88 9.60 15.59
C SER A 39 -12.66 10.26 14.44
N GLY A 40 -12.47 9.78 13.20
CA GLY A 40 -13.16 10.32 12.02
C GLY A 40 -12.57 11.61 11.43
N ASN A 41 -11.55 12.19 12.06
CA ASN A 41 -10.87 13.38 11.57
C ASN A 41 -9.55 13.00 10.89
N VAL A 42 -9.26 13.64 9.76
CA VAL A 42 -7.97 13.53 9.08
C VAL A 42 -6.98 14.46 9.78
N ILE A 43 -5.88 13.90 10.26
CA ILE A 43 -4.83 14.65 10.98
C ILE A 43 -3.46 14.38 10.37
N VAL A 44 -2.54 15.31 10.59
CA VAL A 44 -1.09 15.14 10.36
C VAL A 44 -0.42 15.00 11.72
N GLU A 45 0.01 13.78 12.05
CA GLU A 45 0.70 13.47 13.30
C GLU A 45 1.94 12.61 13.01
N PRO A 46 3.13 13.23 12.89
CA PRO A 46 4.36 12.50 12.52
C PRO A 46 4.75 11.38 13.47
N LYS A 47 4.34 11.45 14.75
CA LYS A 47 4.56 10.36 15.70
C LYS A 47 3.75 9.12 15.36
N VAL A 48 2.67 9.26 14.60
CA VAL A 48 1.82 8.16 14.13
C VAL A 48 2.23 7.74 12.73
N LYS A 49 2.27 8.70 11.77
CA LYS A 49 2.69 8.48 10.39
C LYS A 49 3.59 9.61 9.94
N ASP A 50 4.85 9.31 9.71
CA ASP A 50 5.83 10.25 9.15
C ASP A 50 6.21 9.82 7.75
N SER A 51 5.65 10.49 6.75
CA SER A 51 5.88 10.24 5.32
C SER A 51 5.64 11.50 4.50
N LYS A 52 6.05 11.45 3.23
CA LYS A 52 5.55 12.33 2.18
C LYS A 52 4.72 11.51 1.19
N ASP A 53 3.55 12.00 0.87
CA ASP A 53 2.55 11.29 0.08
C ASP A 53 2.15 12.09 -1.16
N ILE A 54 1.82 11.38 -2.26
CA ILE A 54 1.06 11.89 -3.40
C ILE A 54 -0.14 10.96 -3.60
N THR A 55 -1.34 11.52 -3.70
CA THR A 55 -2.53 10.75 -4.06
C THR A 55 -2.80 10.87 -5.56
N LEU A 56 -2.95 9.75 -6.23
CA LEU A 56 -3.28 9.64 -7.65
C LEU A 56 -4.68 9.08 -7.81
N SER A 57 -5.45 9.64 -8.73
CA SER A 57 -6.68 8.99 -9.17
C SER A 57 -6.36 7.80 -10.08
N PHE A 58 -7.11 6.72 -9.99
CA PHE A 58 -6.94 5.57 -10.91
C PHE A 58 -7.33 5.89 -12.37
N ILE A 59 -8.01 7.02 -12.61
CA ILE A 59 -8.44 7.49 -13.94
C ILE A 59 -7.68 8.73 -14.44
N ASP A 60 -6.67 9.23 -13.73
CA ASP A 60 -5.96 10.46 -14.12
C ASP A 60 -5.06 10.30 -15.34
N GLY A 61 -4.81 9.06 -15.80
CA GLY A 61 -4.01 8.78 -16.98
C GLY A 61 -2.51 9.01 -16.79
N THR A 62 -2.04 9.28 -15.57
CA THR A 62 -0.61 9.40 -15.30
C THR A 62 0.09 8.06 -15.51
N VAL A 63 1.41 8.11 -15.79
CA VAL A 63 2.21 6.88 -15.96
C VAL A 63 2.15 5.99 -14.71
N PRO A 64 2.34 6.52 -13.46
CA PRO A 64 2.16 5.70 -12.27
C PRO A 64 0.79 5.07 -12.15
N SER A 65 -0.28 5.85 -12.34
CA SER A 65 -1.65 5.33 -12.25
C SER A 65 -1.90 4.18 -13.22
N THR A 66 -1.41 4.31 -14.45
CA THR A 66 -1.53 3.26 -15.47
C THR A 66 -0.77 1.98 -15.07
N ILE A 67 0.47 2.11 -14.58
CA ILE A 67 1.28 0.97 -14.14
C ILE A 67 0.59 0.28 -12.95
N LEU A 68 0.19 1.04 -11.93
CA LEU A 68 -0.43 0.52 -10.70
C LEU A 68 -1.75 -0.19 -10.99
N THR A 69 -2.60 0.42 -11.83
CA THR A 69 -3.87 -0.20 -12.26
C THR A 69 -3.62 -1.54 -12.94
N ARG A 70 -2.64 -1.62 -13.86
CA ARG A 70 -2.31 -2.86 -14.55
C ARG A 70 -1.85 -3.96 -13.59
N ILE A 71 -1.01 -3.63 -12.61
CA ILE A 71 -0.55 -4.60 -11.61
C ILE A 71 -1.74 -5.07 -10.77
N LEU A 72 -2.52 -4.15 -10.23
CA LEU A 72 -3.66 -4.47 -9.38
C LEU A 72 -4.67 -5.38 -10.10
N THR A 73 -5.06 -5.04 -11.33
CA THR A 73 -5.99 -5.85 -12.13
C THR A 73 -5.44 -7.22 -12.49
N SER A 74 -4.11 -7.38 -12.57
CA SER A 74 -3.49 -8.67 -12.86
C SER A 74 -3.40 -9.58 -11.65
N TYR A 75 -3.16 -9.02 -10.46
CA TYR A 75 -2.85 -9.82 -9.26
C TYR A 75 -4.03 -9.97 -8.29
N THR A 76 -5.04 -9.08 -8.32
CA THR A 76 -6.24 -9.24 -7.50
C THR A 76 -6.99 -10.54 -7.79
N PRO A 77 -7.21 -10.97 -9.05
CA PRO A 77 -7.83 -12.26 -9.33
C PRO A 77 -7.05 -13.45 -8.75
N LEU A 78 -5.71 -13.41 -8.80
CA LEU A 78 -4.87 -14.47 -8.22
C LEU A 78 -5.02 -14.56 -6.70
N TYR A 79 -5.17 -13.41 -6.03
CA TYR A 79 -5.45 -13.35 -4.61
C TYR A 79 -6.81 -13.99 -4.29
N ILE A 80 -7.85 -13.61 -5.02
CA ILE A 80 -9.21 -14.13 -4.85
C ILE A 80 -9.26 -15.65 -5.07
N ASP A 81 -8.60 -16.15 -6.10
CA ASP A 81 -8.50 -17.59 -6.38
C ASP A 81 -7.78 -18.37 -5.28
N THR A 82 -6.74 -17.76 -4.68
CA THR A 82 -5.99 -18.36 -3.58
C THR A 82 -6.80 -18.39 -2.29
N PHE A 83 -7.50 -17.31 -2.00
CA PHE A 83 -8.27 -17.14 -0.76
C PHE A 83 -9.77 -17.11 -1.06
N ARG A 84 -10.32 -18.27 -1.37
CA ARG A 84 -11.71 -18.43 -1.83
C ARG A 84 -12.78 -17.88 -0.87
N SER A 85 -12.47 -17.71 0.39
CA SER A 85 -13.37 -17.01 1.34
C SER A 85 -13.69 -15.58 0.94
N THR A 86 -12.87 -14.97 0.08
CA THR A 86 -13.14 -13.63 -0.48
C THR A 86 -14.26 -13.61 -1.53
N HIS A 87 -14.68 -14.78 -2.03
CA HIS A 87 -15.80 -14.91 -2.97
C HIS A 87 -17.16 -14.50 -2.39
N ILE A 88 -17.25 -14.25 -1.09
CA ILE A 88 -18.46 -13.65 -0.50
C ILE A 88 -18.65 -12.17 -0.87
N VAL A 89 -17.63 -11.54 -1.44
CA VAL A 89 -17.70 -10.16 -1.97
C VAL A 89 -17.98 -10.26 -3.47
N ASP A 90 -19.10 -9.72 -3.91
CA ASP A 90 -19.57 -9.84 -5.31
C ASP A 90 -18.67 -9.10 -6.30
N GLU A 91 -18.23 -7.89 -5.92
CA GLU A 91 -17.38 -7.06 -6.77
C GLU A 91 -16.27 -6.37 -5.95
N PHE A 92 -15.08 -6.29 -6.55
CA PHE A 92 -13.96 -5.51 -6.04
C PHE A 92 -13.71 -4.32 -6.95
N SER A 93 -13.63 -3.13 -6.37
CA SER A 93 -13.26 -1.92 -7.08
C SER A 93 -12.15 -1.17 -6.35
N VAL A 94 -11.43 -0.32 -7.08
CA VAL A 94 -10.46 0.60 -6.48
C VAL A 94 -11.23 1.79 -5.93
N GLU A 95 -11.16 2.04 -4.63
CA GLU A 95 -11.97 3.08 -4.00
C GLU A 95 -11.50 4.47 -4.44
N MET A 96 -10.47 5.03 -4.17
CA MET A 96 -10.16 6.44 -4.45
C MET A 96 -8.94 6.65 -5.36
N GLY A 97 -8.21 5.59 -5.65
CA GLY A 97 -6.97 5.65 -6.39
C GLY A 97 -5.79 5.11 -5.57
N TYR A 98 -4.62 5.65 -5.85
CA TYR A 98 -3.36 5.17 -5.29
C TYR A 98 -2.72 6.23 -4.42
N ASN A 99 -2.07 5.82 -3.33
CA ASN A 99 -1.29 6.68 -2.49
C ASN A 99 0.20 6.29 -2.60
N LEU A 100 0.98 7.12 -3.29
CA LEU A 100 2.43 6.97 -3.31
C LEU A 100 2.98 7.54 -2.01
N GLN A 101 3.78 6.75 -1.29
CA GLN A 101 4.29 7.11 0.03
C GLN A 101 5.81 6.98 0.05
N ARG A 102 6.49 8.04 0.41
CA ARG A 102 7.93 8.02 0.64
C ARG A 102 8.24 8.15 2.11
N TYR A 103 9.03 7.23 2.60
CA TYR A 103 9.61 7.25 3.94
C TYR A 103 11.13 7.42 3.84
N ASN A 104 11.68 8.36 4.59
CA ASN A 104 13.13 8.48 4.76
C ASN A 104 13.59 7.59 5.92
N PRO A 105 14.90 7.32 6.07
CA PRO A 105 15.42 6.58 7.22
C PRO A 105 14.89 7.12 8.56
N GLY A 106 14.39 6.22 9.40
CA GLY A 106 13.76 6.54 10.69
C GLY A 106 12.30 6.98 10.62
N GLN A 107 11.73 7.13 9.43
CA GLN A 107 10.31 7.42 9.24
C GLN A 107 9.48 6.13 9.11
N GLY A 108 8.17 6.23 9.28
CA GLY A 108 7.29 5.06 9.17
C GLY A 108 5.85 5.37 9.56
N TYR A 109 5.02 4.34 9.49
CA TYR A 109 3.72 4.31 10.15
C TYR A 109 3.88 3.53 11.46
N HIS A 110 4.06 4.26 12.56
CA HIS A 110 4.57 3.72 13.82
C HIS A 110 3.50 3.05 14.70
N PHE A 111 2.23 3.25 14.37
CA PHE A 111 1.12 2.69 15.13
C PHE A 111 0.45 1.54 14.40
N LEU A 112 0.05 0.54 15.17
CA LEU A 112 -0.82 -0.52 14.68
C LEU A 112 -2.13 0.10 14.19
N HIS A 113 -2.48 -0.15 12.96
CA HIS A 113 -3.68 0.38 12.33
C HIS A 113 -4.32 -0.66 11.42
N CYS A 114 -5.54 -0.39 11.03
CA CYS A 114 -6.31 -1.19 10.10
C CYS A 114 -6.90 -0.25 9.04
N GLU A 115 -6.88 -0.65 7.78
CA GLU A 115 -7.45 0.14 6.68
C GLU A 115 -8.98 0.22 6.71
N ASN A 116 -9.63 -0.69 7.43
CA ASN A 116 -11.08 -0.75 7.57
C ASN A 116 -11.53 -0.01 8.84
N TYR A 117 -11.43 1.34 8.83
CA TYR A 117 -11.87 2.18 9.94
C TYR A 117 -12.53 3.48 9.45
N GLY A 118 -13.57 3.92 10.13
CA GLY A 118 -14.25 5.17 9.81
C GLY A 118 -14.90 5.15 8.41
N ARG A 119 -14.53 6.07 7.53
CA ARG A 119 -15.04 6.13 6.15
C ARG A 119 -14.52 5.01 5.25
N GLY A 120 -13.51 4.27 5.66
CA GLY A 120 -12.94 3.12 4.94
C GLY A 120 -13.55 1.78 5.33
N MET A 121 -14.72 1.75 5.99
CA MET A 121 -15.36 0.51 6.45
C MET A 121 -15.74 -0.47 5.32
N GLU A 122 -15.76 0.00 4.08
CA GLU A 122 -16.03 -0.84 2.89
C GLU A 122 -14.76 -1.43 2.28
N ARG A 123 -13.57 -1.07 2.79
CA ARG A 123 -12.30 -1.62 2.32
C ARG A 123 -12.14 -3.05 2.80
N VAL A 124 -12.19 -3.98 1.87
CA VAL A 124 -12.02 -5.42 2.13
C VAL A 124 -10.56 -5.82 2.00
N LEU A 125 -9.88 -5.29 0.98
CA LEU A 125 -8.49 -5.59 0.67
C LEU A 125 -7.63 -4.33 0.78
N ALA A 126 -6.44 -4.48 1.34
CA ALA A 126 -5.36 -3.52 1.21
C ALA A 126 -4.26 -4.08 0.30
N TRP A 127 -3.71 -3.23 -0.55
CA TRP A 127 -2.68 -3.59 -1.51
C TRP A 127 -1.49 -2.65 -1.41
N THR A 128 -0.30 -3.22 -1.47
CA THR A 128 0.96 -2.47 -1.41
C THR A 128 1.92 -2.98 -2.47
N LEU A 129 2.70 -2.08 -3.05
CA LEU A 129 3.82 -2.35 -3.93
C LEU A 129 5.06 -1.63 -3.39
N TYR A 130 6.13 -2.36 -3.17
CA TYR A 130 7.43 -1.77 -2.87
C TYR A 130 8.14 -1.36 -4.16
N LEU A 131 8.52 -0.08 -4.25
CA LEU A 131 9.15 0.49 -5.44
C LEU A 131 10.68 0.41 -5.39
N ASN A 132 11.25 0.15 -4.23
CA ASN A 132 12.69 -0.07 -4.03
C ASN A 132 12.95 -1.07 -2.91
N THR A 133 14.15 -1.63 -2.89
CA THR A 133 14.58 -2.51 -1.82
C THR A 133 15.18 -1.70 -0.68
N VAL A 134 14.78 -2.04 0.56
CA VAL A 134 15.35 -1.52 1.81
C VAL A 134 15.90 -2.69 2.59
N THR A 135 17.19 -2.64 2.93
CA THR A 135 17.89 -3.76 3.58
C THR A 135 17.95 -3.67 5.11
N ASP A 136 17.59 -2.51 5.65
CA ASP A 136 17.55 -2.28 7.10
C ASP A 136 16.19 -1.62 7.44
N GLY A 137 15.22 -2.44 7.82
CA GLY A 137 13.84 -2.02 8.04
C GLY A 137 12.99 -2.00 6.77
N GLY A 138 12.09 -1.03 6.68
CA GLY A 138 11.21 -0.78 5.50
C GLY A 138 10.06 -1.75 5.30
N GLY A 139 10.05 -2.85 6.00
CA GLY A 139 9.02 -3.89 5.85
C GLY A 139 7.70 -3.56 6.55
N THR A 140 6.66 -4.31 6.20
CA THR A 140 5.36 -4.26 6.88
C THR A 140 5.22 -5.44 7.84
N TYR A 141 4.96 -5.16 9.10
CA TYR A 141 4.81 -6.17 10.15
C TYR A 141 3.34 -6.44 10.46
N TYR A 142 2.99 -7.71 10.49
CA TYR A 142 1.69 -8.25 10.85
C TYR A 142 1.78 -8.98 12.19
N PRO A 143 1.47 -8.32 13.32
CA PRO A 143 1.67 -8.89 14.65
C PRO A 143 0.84 -10.16 14.91
N GLU A 144 -0.35 -10.25 14.34
CA GLU A 144 -1.23 -11.42 14.51
C GLU A 144 -0.63 -12.72 13.96
N TYR A 145 0.28 -12.58 12.97
CA TYR A 145 0.95 -13.72 12.32
C TYR A 145 2.44 -13.77 12.63
N GLU A 146 2.95 -12.84 13.44
CA GLU A 146 4.40 -12.65 13.69
C GLU A 146 5.20 -12.61 12.37
N LYS A 147 4.61 -12.01 11.33
CA LYS A 147 5.13 -12.02 9.96
C LYS A 147 5.56 -10.62 9.52
N ILE A 148 6.72 -10.55 8.88
CA ILE A 148 7.21 -9.35 8.20
C ILE A 148 7.21 -9.62 6.70
N ILE A 149 6.71 -8.65 5.93
CA ILE A 149 6.90 -8.60 4.48
C ILE A 149 7.99 -7.57 4.22
N ASP A 150 9.15 -8.05 3.78
CA ASP A 150 10.32 -7.22 3.52
C ASP A 150 10.08 -6.27 2.36
N ALA A 151 10.68 -5.09 2.44
CA ALA A 151 10.64 -4.09 1.38
C ALA A 151 11.61 -4.48 0.25
N VAL A 152 11.12 -5.24 -0.72
CA VAL A 152 11.88 -5.67 -1.90
C VAL A 152 11.25 -5.06 -3.16
N GLU A 153 12.10 -4.48 -4.02
CA GLU A 153 11.66 -3.85 -5.27
C GLU A 153 10.80 -4.79 -6.11
N ALA A 154 9.71 -4.25 -6.62
CA ALA A 154 8.72 -4.97 -7.43
C ALA A 154 8.03 -6.15 -6.70
N VAL A 155 8.12 -6.22 -5.38
CA VAL A 155 7.26 -7.10 -4.56
C VAL A 155 5.97 -6.38 -4.25
N SER A 156 4.87 -7.05 -4.54
CA SER A 156 3.53 -6.61 -4.15
C SER A 156 2.92 -7.59 -3.16
N TYR A 157 2.13 -7.09 -2.24
CA TYR A 157 1.31 -7.94 -1.40
C TYR A 157 -0.10 -7.37 -1.25
N THR A 158 -1.05 -8.30 -1.11
CA THR A 158 -2.47 -8.01 -0.86
C THR A 158 -2.89 -8.76 0.39
N HIS A 159 -3.65 -8.13 1.25
CA HIS A 159 -4.19 -8.76 2.44
C HIS A 159 -5.62 -8.28 2.71
N LEU A 160 -6.40 -9.06 3.45
CA LEU A 160 -7.59 -8.54 4.10
C LEU A 160 -7.18 -7.37 5.00
N THR A 161 -8.10 -6.44 5.25
CA THR A 161 -7.82 -5.24 6.05
C THR A 161 -7.51 -5.57 7.52
N LEU A 162 -6.33 -6.16 7.72
CA LEU A 162 -5.79 -6.59 9.00
C LEU A 162 -4.98 -5.46 9.66
N PRO A 163 -4.85 -5.46 11.00
CA PRO A 163 -3.96 -4.55 11.69
C PRO A 163 -2.49 -4.70 11.29
N THR A 164 -1.84 -3.60 10.94
CA THR A 164 -0.45 -3.57 10.45
C THR A 164 0.37 -2.41 11.03
N ILE A 165 1.69 -2.55 11.03
CA ILE A 165 2.66 -1.48 11.28
C ILE A 165 3.71 -1.50 10.17
N SER A 166 3.98 -0.35 9.58
CA SER A 166 5.10 -0.17 8.65
C SER A 166 6.23 0.60 9.35
N ARG A 167 7.43 0.02 9.37
CA ARG A 167 8.62 0.63 9.97
C ARG A 167 9.76 0.66 8.95
N VAL A 168 10.42 1.79 8.88
CA VAL A 168 11.65 2.00 8.10
C VAL A 168 12.82 2.25 9.05
#